data_30d394fdb86da206e2f3fa2e61683722
#
_entry.id   30d394fdb86da206e2f3fa2e61683722
#
_cell.length_a   1.000
_cell.length_b   1.000
_cell.length_c   1.000
_cell.angle_alpha   90.00
_cell.angle_beta   90.00
_cell.angle_gamma   90.00
#
_symmetry.space_group_name_H-M   'P 1'
#
loop_
_entity.id
_entity.type
_entity.pdbx_description
1 polymer ?
#
loop_
_entity_poly.entity_id
_entity_poly.type
_entity_poly.pdbx_seq_one_letter_code
_entity_poly.pdbx_strand_id
1 'polypeptide(L)'
;MKRISITTALTASALVTLLAACANTQMAPMATMYNQSALPDTVKVPVGNMVAMETVGVGQITYECRDKKDAAGQYEWVFVAPDAALNDRSGKKIGKYFGPPATWESMDGSKLTATQIAVAPAGAGNIPSQLVKADPAMGAGAMTGVTYIQRVATKGGVAPAMACDAGSKGKKEIVNYQADYIFYKAS
;
A
#
# COMPACT_ATOMS: atom_id res chain seq x y z
N MET A 1 -32.62 88.82 31.74
CA MET A 1 -31.39 88.15 31.23
C MET A 1 -31.71 86.68 30.97
N LYS A 2 -31.91 86.35 29.71
CA LYS A 2 -32.32 84.97 29.29
C LYS A 2 -31.13 84.28 28.64
N ARG A 3 -30.65 83.19 29.25
CA ARG A 3 -29.58 82.40 28.69
C ARG A 3 -30.16 81.32 27.74
N ILE A 4 -29.73 81.32 26.50
CA ILE A 4 -30.06 80.37 25.50
C ILE A 4 -29.01 79.29 25.55
N SER A 5 -29.42 78.04 25.86
CA SER A 5 -28.55 76.82 25.77
C SER A 5 -28.69 76.22 24.39
N ILE A 6 -27.60 76.09 23.68
CA ILE A 6 -27.50 75.43 22.39
C ILE A 6 -27.08 73.97 22.65
N THR A 7 -27.95 73.03 22.37
CA THR A 7 -27.69 71.61 22.41
C THR A 7 -27.16 71.16 21.05
N THR A 8 -25.89 70.74 21.04
CA THR A 8 -25.24 70.20 19.85
C THR A 8 -25.52 68.68 19.78
N ALA A 9 -26.22 68.23 18.75
CA ALA A 9 -26.45 66.83 18.47
C ALA A 9 -25.25 66.24 17.68
N LEU A 10 -24.56 65.32 18.27
CA LEU A 10 -23.56 64.48 17.56
C LEU A 10 -24.25 63.30 16.88
N THR A 11 -24.25 63.28 15.55
CA THR A 11 -24.67 62.16 14.75
C THR A 11 -23.43 61.21 14.60
N ALA A 12 -23.47 60.05 15.22
CA ALA A 12 -22.49 59.00 15.05
C ALA A 12 -22.86 58.20 13.79
N SER A 13 -22.06 58.34 12.71
CA SER A 13 -22.14 57.48 11.51
C SER A 13 -21.41 56.16 11.78
N ALA A 14 -22.17 55.09 11.91
CA ALA A 14 -21.59 53.73 12.00
C ALA A 14 -21.23 53.25 10.59
N LEU A 15 -19.91 53.13 10.34
CA LEU A 15 -19.35 52.51 9.12
C LEU A 15 -19.41 51.01 9.30
N VAL A 16 -20.33 50.32 8.61
CA VAL A 16 -20.40 48.85 8.55
C VAL A 16 -19.42 48.38 7.46
N THR A 17 -18.25 47.90 7.84
CA THR A 17 -17.34 47.24 6.94
C THR A 17 -17.75 45.77 6.75
N LEU A 18 -18.36 45.45 5.59
CA LEU A 18 -18.59 44.07 5.16
C LEU A 18 -17.22 43.42 4.83
N LEU A 19 -16.71 42.58 5.70
CA LEU A 19 -15.61 41.64 5.40
C LEU A 19 -16.20 40.51 4.56
N ALA A 20 -16.01 40.57 3.24
CA ALA A 20 -16.22 39.43 2.36
C ALA A 20 -15.12 38.41 2.61
N ALA A 21 -15.39 37.42 3.47
CA ALA A 21 -14.55 36.24 3.63
C ALA A 21 -14.68 35.39 2.35
N CYS A 22 -13.73 35.51 1.42
CA CYS A 22 -13.56 34.54 0.36
C CYS A 22 -13.17 33.22 1.00
N ALA A 23 -14.14 32.33 1.22
CA ALA A 23 -13.87 30.95 1.56
C ALA A 23 -13.17 30.29 0.36
N ASN A 24 -11.85 30.24 0.38
CA ASN A 24 -11.06 29.39 -0.50
C ASN A 24 -11.40 27.93 -0.15
N THR A 25 -12.42 27.38 -0.82
CA THR A 25 -12.70 25.95 -0.76
C THR A 25 -11.57 25.26 -1.52
N GLN A 26 -10.48 25.01 -0.82
CA GLN A 26 -9.38 24.20 -1.34
C GLN A 26 -9.94 22.79 -1.48
N MET A 27 -10.38 22.44 -2.70
CA MET A 27 -10.76 21.06 -3.03
C MET A 27 -9.53 20.21 -2.75
N ALA A 28 -9.64 19.32 -1.74
CA ALA A 28 -8.63 18.32 -1.50
C ALA A 28 -8.41 17.55 -2.83
N PRO A 29 -7.15 17.28 -3.24
CA PRO A 29 -6.91 16.52 -4.44
C PRO A 29 -7.66 15.20 -4.30
N MET A 30 -8.59 14.93 -5.20
CA MET A 30 -9.23 13.61 -5.30
C MET A 30 -8.10 12.61 -5.49
N ALA A 31 -7.92 11.71 -4.52
CA ALA A 31 -6.97 10.63 -4.66
C ALA A 31 -7.33 9.90 -5.96
N THR A 32 -6.41 9.92 -6.92
CA THR A 32 -6.59 9.19 -8.17
C THR A 32 -6.70 7.72 -7.80
N MET A 33 -7.88 7.14 -7.99
CA MET A 33 -8.09 5.71 -7.73
C MET A 33 -7.11 4.91 -8.60
N TYR A 34 -6.47 3.93 -8.01
CA TYR A 34 -5.55 3.05 -8.70
C TYR A 34 -6.20 2.47 -9.97
N ASN A 35 -5.48 2.56 -11.08
CA ASN A 35 -5.92 2.07 -12.39
C ASN A 35 -5.03 0.91 -12.85
N GLN A 36 -5.63 -0.25 -13.06
CA GLN A 36 -4.93 -1.45 -13.50
C GLN A 36 -4.85 -1.61 -15.04
N SER A 37 -5.32 -0.62 -15.82
CA SER A 37 -5.43 -0.75 -17.29
C SER A 37 -4.11 -1.05 -17.97
N ALA A 38 -2.99 -0.52 -17.47
CA ALA A 38 -1.65 -0.72 -18.00
C ALA A 38 -0.99 -2.05 -17.58
N LEU A 39 -1.62 -2.83 -16.69
CA LEU A 39 -1.06 -4.11 -16.26
C LEU A 39 -1.29 -5.19 -17.32
N PRO A 40 -0.42 -6.24 -17.37
CA PRO A 40 -0.71 -7.46 -18.09
C PRO A 40 -2.03 -8.09 -17.62
N ASP A 41 -2.83 -8.62 -18.55
CA ASP A 41 -4.18 -9.14 -18.25
C ASP A 41 -4.16 -10.26 -17.20
N THR A 42 -3.09 -11.06 -17.16
CA THR A 42 -2.95 -12.17 -16.20
C THR A 42 -2.97 -11.73 -14.74
N VAL A 43 -2.57 -10.50 -14.45
CA VAL A 43 -2.53 -9.96 -13.09
C VAL A 43 -3.59 -8.88 -12.82
N LYS A 44 -4.52 -8.69 -13.76
CA LYS A 44 -5.69 -7.82 -13.54
C LYS A 44 -6.72 -8.52 -12.65
N VAL A 45 -7.30 -7.75 -11.74
CA VAL A 45 -8.43 -8.22 -10.92
C VAL A 45 -9.68 -8.31 -11.79
N PRO A 46 -10.47 -9.40 -11.69
CA PRO A 46 -11.70 -9.56 -12.45
C PRO A 46 -12.70 -8.43 -12.19
N VAL A 47 -13.56 -8.17 -13.20
CA VAL A 47 -14.71 -7.25 -13.07
C VAL A 47 -15.60 -7.66 -11.89
N GLY A 48 -16.34 -6.70 -11.32
CA GLY A 48 -17.16 -6.93 -10.11
C GLY A 48 -16.37 -6.77 -8.81
N ASN A 49 -15.16 -6.22 -8.89
CA ASN A 49 -14.34 -5.87 -7.72
C ASN A 49 -13.88 -4.41 -7.82
N MET A 50 -13.87 -3.71 -6.70
CA MET A 50 -13.43 -2.32 -6.57
C MET A 50 -12.25 -2.21 -5.62
N VAL A 51 -11.41 -1.20 -5.82
CA VAL A 51 -10.31 -0.87 -4.90
C VAL A 51 -10.90 -0.46 -3.55
N ALA A 52 -10.50 -1.17 -2.51
CA ALA A 52 -10.91 -0.89 -1.13
C ALA A 52 -9.80 -0.22 -0.33
N MET A 53 -8.54 -0.54 -0.62
CA MET A 53 -7.39 0.02 0.08
C MET A 53 -6.14 -0.06 -0.80
N GLU A 54 -5.31 0.98 -0.75
CA GLU A 54 -4.00 1.04 -1.38
C GLU A 54 -2.93 1.20 -0.32
N THR A 55 -1.88 0.40 -0.42
CA THR A 55 -0.73 0.48 0.49
C THR A 55 0.57 0.41 -0.26
N VAL A 56 1.62 0.98 0.34
CA VAL A 56 3.00 0.81 -0.08
C VAL A 56 3.69 -0.10 0.93
N GLY A 57 4.01 -1.30 0.50
CA GLY A 57 4.81 -2.25 1.27
C GLY A 57 6.29 -1.91 1.15
N VAL A 58 6.95 -1.64 2.27
CA VAL A 58 8.39 -1.38 2.34
C VAL A 58 9.01 -2.33 3.34
N GLY A 59 9.99 -3.11 2.91
CA GLY A 59 10.58 -4.11 3.80
C GLY A 59 11.62 -4.98 3.13
N GLN A 60 11.67 -6.23 3.56
CA GLN A 60 12.73 -7.17 3.23
C GLN A 60 12.15 -8.53 2.83
N ILE A 61 12.93 -9.24 2.03
CA ILE A 61 12.70 -10.65 1.69
C ILE A 61 13.93 -11.43 2.11
N THR A 62 13.70 -12.51 2.85
CA THR A 62 14.75 -13.48 3.19
C THR A 62 14.79 -14.57 2.14
N TYR A 63 15.98 -14.84 1.63
CA TYR A 63 16.31 -16.00 0.80
C TYR A 63 17.25 -16.94 1.55
N GLU A 64 17.22 -18.22 1.22
CA GLU A 64 18.13 -19.23 1.74
C GLU A 64 18.71 -20.04 0.59
N CYS A 65 20.03 -20.26 0.61
CA CYS A 65 20.69 -21.12 -0.36
C CYS A 65 20.40 -22.59 -0.03
N ARG A 66 19.67 -23.26 -0.92
CA ARG A 66 19.24 -24.66 -0.76
C ARG A 66 19.63 -25.52 -1.95
N ASP A 67 19.60 -26.85 -1.75
CA ASP A 67 19.69 -27.77 -2.87
C ASP A 67 18.57 -27.44 -3.88
N LYS A 68 18.94 -27.39 -5.15
CA LYS A 68 17.97 -27.20 -6.22
C LYS A 68 17.18 -28.50 -6.38
N LYS A 69 15.84 -28.35 -6.35
CA LYS A 69 14.94 -29.48 -6.53
C LYS A 69 15.20 -30.13 -7.90
N ASP A 70 15.23 -31.45 -7.92
CA ASP A 70 15.39 -32.26 -9.13
C ASP A 70 16.75 -32.04 -9.91
N ALA A 71 17.76 -31.45 -9.25
CA ALA A 71 19.07 -31.18 -9.85
C ALA A 71 20.20 -31.44 -8.85
N ALA A 72 20.58 -32.71 -8.68
CA ALA A 72 21.58 -33.11 -7.71
C ALA A 72 22.91 -32.33 -7.87
N GLY A 73 23.46 -31.85 -6.76
CA GLY A 73 24.70 -31.08 -6.73
C GLY A 73 24.57 -29.61 -7.21
N GLN A 74 23.38 -29.17 -7.55
CA GLN A 74 23.09 -27.77 -7.85
C GLN A 74 22.37 -27.09 -6.68
N TYR A 75 22.57 -25.79 -6.57
CA TYR A 75 22.02 -24.96 -5.49
C TYR A 75 21.30 -23.73 -6.06
N GLU A 76 20.32 -23.22 -5.32
CA GLU A 76 19.60 -22.01 -5.68
C GLU A 76 19.17 -21.22 -4.46
N TRP A 77 19.02 -19.91 -4.62
CA TRP A 77 18.41 -19.05 -3.62
C TRP A 77 16.89 -19.25 -3.63
N VAL A 78 16.39 -19.80 -2.54
CA VAL A 78 14.95 -20.07 -2.36
C VAL A 78 14.35 -19.00 -1.48
N PHE A 79 13.21 -18.42 -1.90
CA PHE A 79 12.42 -17.52 -1.10
C PHE A 79 11.99 -18.20 0.22
N VAL A 80 12.19 -17.51 1.34
CA VAL A 80 11.81 -18.00 2.68
C VAL A 80 10.62 -17.23 3.23
N ALA A 81 10.77 -15.92 3.36
CA ALA A 81 9.74 -15.09 3.98
C ALA A 81 9.86 -13.62 3.57
N PRO A 82 8.74 -12.88 3.47
CA PRO A 82 8.72 -11.43 3.46
C PRO A 82 8.58 -10.90 4.90
N ASP A 83 9.04 -9.68 5.11
CA ASP A 83 8.73 -8.85 6.27
C ASP A 83 8.68 -7.39 5.83
N ALA A 84 7.50 -6.79 5.81
CA ALA A 84 7.29 -5.44 5.32
C ALA A 84 6.23 -4.68 6.11
N ALA A 85 6.47 -3.40 6.35
CA ALA A 85 5.44 -2.47 6.75
C ALA A 85 4.53 -2.17 5.57
N LEU A 86 3.23 -2.12 5.80
CA LEU A 86 2.23 -1.59 4.87
C LEU A 86 1.91 -0.16 5.29
N ASN A 87 2.24 0.79 4.43
CA ASN A 87 2.00 2.20 4.68
C ASN A 87 0.88 2.69 3.75
N ASP A 88 0.07 3.63 4.20
CA ASP A 88 -0.83 4.35 3.30
C ASP A 88 -0.05 5.28 2.35
N ARG A 89 -0.74 5.96 1.44
CA ARG A 89 -0.11 6.88 0.48
C ARG A 89 0.52 8.13 1.14
N SER A 90 0.19 8.42 2.40
CA SER A 90 0.83 9.48 3.20
C SER A 90 2.13 9.02 3.90
N GLY A 91 2.44 7.72 3.84
CA GLY A 91 3.58 7.11 4.51
C GLY A 91 3.31 6.64 5.93
N LYS A 92 2.07 6.77 6.42
CA LYS A 92 1.67 6.27 7.74
C LYS A 92 1.53 4.75 7.70
N LYS A 93 2.18 4.06 8.64
CA LYS A 93 2.02 2.60 8.78
C LYS A 93 0.58 2.25 9.19
N ILE A 94 -0.06 1.40 8.40
CA ILE A 94 -1.43 0.91 8.61
C ILE A 94 -1.53 -0.60 8.70
N GLY A 95 -0.41 -1.32 8.53
CA GLY A 95 -0.39 -2.77 8.60
C GLY A 95 1.01 -3.35 8.41
N LYS A 96 1.06 -4.65 8.18
CA LYS A 96 2.27 -5.40 7.85
C LYS A 96 1.96 -6.56 6.90
N TYR A 97 2.99 -6.98 6.15
CA TYR A 97 2.98 -8.17 5.31
C TYR A 97 4.14 -9.08 5.71
N PHE A 98 3.86 -10.32 6.03
CA PHE A 98 4.85 -11.27 6.55
C PHE A 98 4.49 -12.71 6.18
N GLY A 99 5.38 -13.64 6.47
CA GLY A 99 5.13 -15.07 6.23
C GLY A 99 6.27 -15.96 6.67
N PRO A 100 6.21 -17.29 6.38
CA PRO A 100 5.08 -18.07 5.84
C PRO A 100 3.98 -18.40 6.86
N PRO A 101 2.73 -18.59 6.45
CA PRO A 101 2.21 -18.30 5.11
C PRO A 101 2.14 -16.79 4.87
N ALA A 102 2.14 -16.38 3.59
CA ALA A 102 1.99 -14.98 3.22
C ALA A 102 0.73 -14.38 3.85
N THR A 103 0.90 -13.42 4.76
CA THR A 103 -0.15 -12.85 5.60
C THR A 103 -0.11 -11.34 5.53
N TRP A 104 -1.25 -10.72 5.24
CA TRP A 104 -1.47 -9.27 5.34
C TRP A 104 -2.30 -9.00 6.60
N GLU A 105 -1.79 -8.16 7.49
CA GLU A 105 -2.43 -7.81 8.76
C GLU A 105 -2.55 -6.29 8.86
N SER A 106 -3.76 -5.81 9.13
CA SER A 106 -4.04 -4.40 9.41
C SER A 106 -3.73 -4.05 10.87
N MET A 107 -3.52 -2.77 11.15
CA MET A 107 -3.32 -2.27 12.51
C MET A 107 -4.53 -2.49 13.44
N ASP A 108 -5.73 -2.75 12.89
CA ASP A 108 -6.92 -3.11 13.65
C ASP A 108 -6.96 -4.59 14.08
N GLY A 109 -5.93 -5.36 13.72
CA GLY A 109 -5.80 -6.78 14.06
C GLY A 109 -6.47 -7.74 13.07
N SER A 110 -7.28 -7.24 12.13
CA SER A 110 -7.81 -8.09 11.06
C SER A 110 -6.69 -8.52 10.11
N LYS A 111 -6.71 -9.78 9.67
CA LYS A 111 -5.67 -10.33 8.80
C LYS A 111 -6.22 -11.39 7.87
N LEU A 112 -5.50 -11.66 6.80
CA LEU A 112 -5.83 -12.73 5.86
C LEU A 112 -4.57 -13.33 5.24
N THR A 113 -4.72 -14.54 4.73
CA THR A 113 -3.79 -15.19 3.80
C THR A 113 -4.37 -15.16 2.39
N ALA A 114 -3.60 -15.61 1.41
CA ALA A 114 -4.08 -15.64 0.03
C ALA A 114 -3.35 -16.69 -0.79
N THR A 115 -4.03 -17.16 -1.85
CA THR A 115 -3.47 -18.09 -2.82
C THR A 115 -3.09 -17.35 -4.10
N GLN A 116 -1.87 -17.61 -4.61
CA GLN A 116 -1.41 -17.04 -5.87
C GLN A 116 -2.23 -17.53 -7.05
N ILE A 117 -2.72 -16.59 -7.86
CA ILE A 117 -3.39 -16.88 -9.14
C ILE A 117 -2.40 -16.75 -10.29
N ALA A 118 -1.71 -15.62 -10.39
CA ALA A 118 -0.81 -15.32 -11.49
C ALA A 118 0.32 -14.38 -11.09
N VAL A 119 1.37 -14.40 -11.90
CA VAL A 119 2.46 -13.43 -11.86
C VAL A 119 2.74 -12.89 -13.26
N ALA A 120 3.31 -11.69 -13.35
CA ALA A 120 3.79 -11.11 -14.59
C ALA A 120 5.13 -10.40 -14.34
N PRO A 121 6.05 -10.38 -15.31
CA PRO A 121 7.33 -9.66 -15.19
C PRO A 121 7.10 -8.17 -14.86
N ALA A 122 7.96 -7.63 -14.00
CA ALA A 122 7.92 -6.23 -13.58
C ALA A 122 9.23 -5.47 -13.87
N GLY A 123 9.98 -5.96 -14.86
CA GLY A 123 11.28 -5.42 -15.25
C GLY A 123 12.45 -6.06 -14.49
N ALA A 124 13.65 -5.87 -15.05
CA ALA A 124 14.88 -6.44 -14.49
C ALA A 124 15.13 -5.92 -13.05
N GLY A 125 15.62 -6.80 -12.19
CA GLY A 125 15.93 -6.46 -10.79
C GLY A 125 14.73 -6.34 -9.86
N ASN A 126 13.51 -6.57 -10.35
CA ASN A 126 12.27 -6.47 -9.56
C ASN A 126 11.57 -7.83 -9.46
N ILE A 127 11.03 -8.13 -8.28
CA ILE A 127 10.12 -9.27 -8.15
C ILE A 127 8.88 -9.07 -9.04
N PRO A 128 8.28 -10.14 -9.57
CA PRO A 128 7.13 -10.04 -10.45
C PRO A 128 5.95 -9.30 -9.83
N SER A 129 5.15 -8.63 -10.66
CA SER A 129 3.77 -8.30 -10.30
C SER A 129 3.00 -9.59 -10.02
N GLN A 130 2.01 -9.53 -9.13
CA GLN A 130 1.30 -10.73 -8.67
C GLN A 130 -0.17 -10.42 -8.42
N LEU A 131 -1.02 -11.37 -8.79
CA LEU A 131 -2.41 -11.41 -8.38
C LEU A 131 -2.61 -12.60 -7.43
N VAL A 132 -3.21 -12.35 -6.28
CA VAL A 132 -3.61 -13.39 -5.34
C VAL A 132 -5.10 -13.29 -5.02
N LYS A 133 -5.74 -14.45 -4.81
CA LYS A 133 -7.11 -14.55 -4.28
C LYS A 133 -7.02 -14.61 -2.76
N ALA A 134 -7.69 -13.71 -2.08
CA ALA A 134 -7.71 -13.65 -0.64
C ALA A 134 -8.53 -14.81 -0.04
N ASP A 135 -8.03 -15.38 1.05
CA ASP A 135 -8.81 -16.26 1.91
C ASP A 135 -9.71 -15.41 2.83
N PRO A 136 -10.75 -16.00 3.45
CA PRO A 136 -11.57 -15.28 4.41
C PRO A 136 -10.74 -14.62 5.52
N ALA A 137 -11.06 -13.36 5.81
CA ALA A 137 -10.33 -12.64 6.84
C ALA A 137 -10.54 -13.24 8.23
N MET A 138 -9.49 -13.28 9.01
CA MET A 138 -9.50 -13.58 10.44
C MET A 138 -9.64 -12.25 11.21
N GLY A 139 -10.67 -12.13 12.02
CA GLY A 139 -11.02 -10.90 12.73
C GLY A 139 -11.81 -9.91 11.86
N ALA A 140 -12.60 -9.06 12.48
CA ALA A 140 -13.33 -7.99 11.82
C ALA A 140 -12.46 -6.75 11.68
N GLY A 141 -12.52 -6.08 10.53
CA GLY A 141 -11.75 -4.85 10.28
C GLY A 141 -11.48 -4.59 8.80
N ALA A 142 -10.40 -3.89 8.52
CA ALA A 142 -10.05 -3.44 7.15
C ALA A 142 -9.92 -4.61 6.16
N MET A 143 -9.46 -5.79 6.61
CA MET A 143 -9.29 -6.97 5.78
C MET A 143 -10.60 -7.73 5.51
N THR A 144 -11.70 -7.43 6.23
CA THR A 144 -12.99 -8.10 6.04
C THR A 144 -13.52 -7.86 4.63
N GLY A 145 -13.91 -8.93 3.94
CA GLY A 145 -14.48 -8.89 2.60
C GLY A 145 -13.47 -8.59 1.47
N VAL A 146 -12.17 -8.58 1.74
CA VAL A 146 -11.15 -8.53 0.70
C VAL A 146 -11.25 -9.80 -0.14
N THR A 147 -11.31 -9.63 -1.46
CA THR A 147 -11.44 -10.71 -2.45
C THR A 147 -10.14 -11.00 -3.17
N TYR A 148 -9.39 -9.94 -3.52
CA TYR A 148 -8.12 -10.03 -4.23
C TYR A 148 -7.12 -9.02 -3.68
N ILE A 149 -5.84 -9.36 -3.83
CA ILE A 149 -4.73 -8.44 -3.60
C ILE A 149 -3.83 -8.48 -4.84
N GLN A 150 -3.48 -7.29 -5.34
CA GLN A 150 -2.43 -7.14 -6.34
C GLN A 150 -1.14 -6.65 -5.68
N ARG A 151 -0.01 -7.24 -6.07
CA ARG A 151 1.32 -6.67 -5.85
C ARG A 151 1.81 -6.09 -7.16
N VAL A 152 2.05 -4.79 -7.20
CA VAL A 152 2.45 -4.04 -8.40
C VAL A 152 3.51 -3.00 -8.08
N ALA A 153 4.02 -2.28 -9.07
CA ALA A 153 5.05 -1.24 -8.91
C ALA A 153 6.24 -1.71 -8.05
N THR A 154 6.65 -2.95 -8.25
CA THR A 154 7.71 -3.59 -7.47
C THR A 154 9.07 -2.96 -7.75
N LYS A 155 9.87 -2.84 -6.69
CA LYS A 155 11.26 -2.36 -6.74
C LYS A 155 12.13 -3.29 -5.91
N GLY A 156 13.14 -3.90 -6.53
CA GLY A 156 14.02 -4.85 -5.87
C GLY A 156 13.36 -6.17 -5.50
N GLY A 157 13.85 -6.80 -4.46
CA GLY A 157 13.31 -8.03 -3.90
C GLY A 157 13.70 -9.32 -4.61
N VAL A 158 14.43 -9.26 -5.73
CA VAL A 158 14.93 -10.45 -6.41
C VAL A 158 15.98 -11.17 -5.56
N ALA A 159 16.16 -12.47 -5.83
CA ALA A 159 17.19 -13.28 -5.16
C ALA A 159 18.58 -12.63 -5.27
N PRO A 160 19.48 -12.85 -4.28
CA PRO A 160 20.82 -12.29 -4.28
C PRO A 160 21.59 -12.67 -5.57
N ALA A 161 22.39 -11.70 -6.08
CA ALA A 161 23.23 -11.95 -7.26
C ALA A 161 24.47 -12.80 -6.95
N MET A 162 24.82 -12.99 -5.67
CA MET A 162 25.94 -13.82 -5.26
C MET A 162 25.66 -15.30 -5.53
N ALA A 163 26.71 -16.08 -5.76
CA ALA A 163 26.58 -17.51 -6.00
C ALA A 163 25.95 -18.22 -4.80
N CYS A 164 25.02 -19.12 -5.09
CA CYS A 164 24.55 -20.14 -4.16
C CYS A 164 25.21 -21.48 -4.58
N ASP A 165 26.05 -22.01 -3.71
CA ASP A 165 26.86 -23.19 -3.95
C ASP A 165 26.95 -24.06 -2.69
N ALA A 166 27.72 -25.14 -2.73
CA ALA A 166 27.93 -26.04 -1.59
C ALA A 166 28.48 -25.32 -0.35
N GLY A 167 29.32 -24.30 -0.52
CA GLY A 167 29.90 -23.51 0.57
C GLY A 167 28.93 -22.51 1.20
N SER A 168 27.89 -22.15 0.49
CA SER A 168 26.83 -21.23 0.94
C SER A 168 25.54 -21.95 1.30
N LYS A 169 25.44 -23.27 1.16
CA LYS A 169 24.23 -24.01 1.55
C LYS A 169 23.79 -23.70 2.99
N GLY A 170 22.54 -23.40 3.18
CA GLY A 170 21.93 -23.00 4.47
C GLY A 170 22.15 -21.54 4.85
N LYS A 171 22.98 -20.78 4.14
CA LYS A 171 23.12 -19.35 4.36
C LYS A 171 21.83 -18.63 3.98
N LYS A 172 21.49 -17.61 4.78
CA LYS A 172 20.37 -16.72 4.54
C LYS A 172 20.87 -15.35 4.13
N GLU A 173 20.21 -14.77 3.14
CA GLU A 173 20.47 -13.42 2.68
C GLU A 173 19.18 -12.63 2.68
N ILE A 174 19.30 -11.34 3.01
CA ILE A 174 18.18 -10.42 3.11
C ILE A 174 18.32 -9.37 2.01
N VAL A 175 17.26 -9.19 1.23
CA VAL A 175 17.20 -8.18 0.18
C VAL A 175 16.07 -7.20 0.46
N ASN A 176 16.31 -5.91 0.23
CA ASN A 176 15.28 -4.89 0.36
C ASN A 176 14.32 -4.92 -0.82
N TYR A 177 13.06 -4.61 -0.57
CA TYR A 177 12.07 -4.43 -1.62
C TYR A 177 11.02 -3.39 -1.25
N GLN A 178 10.35 -2.90 -2.27
CA GLN A 178 9.13 -2.12 -2.16
C GLN A 178 8.12 -2.63 -3.19
N ALA A 179 6.85 -2.59 -2.85
CA ALA A 179 5.75 -2.87 -3.76
C ALA A 179 4.48 -2.16 -3.32
N ASP A 180 3.61 -1.83 -4.27
CA ASP A 180 2.25 -1.45 -3.94
C ASP A 180 1.41 -2.71 -3.76
N TYR A 181 0.64 -2.76 -2.67
CA TYR A 181 -0.38 -3.77 -2.43
C TYR A 181 -1.75 -3.10 -2.51
N ILE A 182 -2.52 -3.48 -3.51
CA ILE A 182 -3.85 -2.96 -3.78
C ILE A 182 -4.87 -4.03 -3.39
N PHE A 183 -5.71 -3.70 -2.44
CA PHE A 183 -6.73 -4.61 -1.90
C PHE A 183 -8.08 -4.31 -2.55
N TYR A 184 -8.78 -5.34 -2.95
CA TYR A 184 -10.07 -5.26 -3.63
C TYR A 184 -11.16 -5.95 -2.82
N LYS A 185 -12.39 -5.43 -2.94
CA LYS A 185 -13.62 -6.05 -2.42
C LYS A 185 -14.63 -6.18 -3.56
N ALA A 186 -15.61 -7.06 -3.39
CA ALA A 186 -16.73 -7.13 -4.32
C ALA A 186 -17.46 -5.78 -4.37
N SER A 187 -17.91 -5.39 -5.59
CA SER A 187 -18.65 -4.16 -5.87
C SER A 187 -20.07 -4.24 -5.34
#